data_477c66cb4cdecb7912a19434e53779cf
#
_entry.id   477c66cb4cdecb7912a19434e53779cf
#
_cell.length_a   1.000
_cell.length_b   1.000
_cell.length_c   1.000
_cell.angle_alpha   90.00
_cell.angle_beta   90.00
_cell.angle_gamma   90.00
#
_symmetry.space_group_name_H-M   'P 1'
#
loop_
_entity.id
_entity.type
_entity.pdbx_description
1 polymer ?
#
loop_
_entity_poly.entity_id
_entity_poly.type
_entity_poly.pdbx_seq_one_letter_code
_entity_poly.pdbx_strand_id
1 'polypeptide(L)'
;YKKEHFEYGDKEISGSELLDQMDSYEEWLVSVNNNTSPETVNPAWVVTDTFFAVNEDGRIVGIIDLRHTLNDFLQDFGNSGYSVRPTERRKGYATEMLRQLKDVAKQAGMTELHMATFQDNVASVKTIVKNGGVPEREFEAEGKPARMYVIEL
;
A
#
# COMPACT_ATOMS: atom_id res chain seq x y z
N TYR A 1 16.03 -3.91 0.71
CA TYR A 1 14.62 -4.06 1.05
C TYR A 1 14.01 -5.30 0.38
N LYS A 2 13.93 -5.33 -0.93
CA LYS A 2 13.37 -6.45 -1.72
C LYS A 2 14.01 -7.80 -1.38
N LYS A 3 15.33 -7.85 -1.32
CA LYS A 3 16.07 -9.08 -0.99
C LYS A 3 15.68 -9.65 0.37
N GLU A 4 15.56 -8.79 1.38
CA GLU A 4 15.18 -9.22 2.73
C GLU A 4 13.78 -9.82 2.76
N HIS A 5 12.81 -9.24 2.05
CA HIS A 5 11.48 -9.83 1.91
C HIS A 5 11.53 -11.25 1.37
N PHE A 6 12.27 -11.47 0.30
CA PHE A 6 12.41 -12.80 -0.30
C PHE A 6 13.14 -13.79 0.61
N GLU A 7 14.15 -13.34 1.34
CA GLU A 7 14.87 -14.17 2.32
C GLU A 7 13.96 -14.61 3.48
N TYR A 8 12.95 -13.80 3.83
CA TYR A 8 11.95 -14.13 4.85
C TYR A 8 10.75 -14.90 4.32
N GLY A 9 10.74 -15.24 3.03
CA GLY A 9 9.72 -16.06 2.40
C GLY A 9 8.52 -15.29 1.83
N ASP A 10 8.56 -13.97 1.84
CA ASP A 10 7.53 -13.16 1.19
C ASP A 10 7.64 -13.31 -0.33
N LYS A 11 6.53 -13.61 -0.99
CA LYS A 11 6.48 -13.74 -2.45
C LYS A 11 6.10 -12.42 -3.12
N GLU A 12 5.37 -11.60 -2.40
CA GLU A 12 4.87 -10.30 -2.86
C GLU A 12 5.26 -9.22 -1.85
N ILE A 13 5.45 -8.02 -2.35
CA ILE A 13 5.74 -6.83 -1.55
C ILE A 13 4.61 -5.84 -1.76
N SER A 14 3.61 -5.87 -0.88
CA SER A 14 2.44 -5.01 -0.96
C SER A 14 2.82 -3.53 -0.95
N GLY A 15 2.12 -2.72 -1.73
CA GLY A 15 2.35 -1.28 -1.82
C GLY A 15 3.61 -0.87 -2.58
N SER A 16 4.30 -1.81 -3.20
CA SER A 16 5.58 -1.58 -3.87
C SER A 16 5.47 -1.29 -5.36
N GLU A 17 4.26 -1.27 -5.92
CA GLU A 17 4.04 -1.08 -7.36
C GLU A 17 4.88 -2.04 -8.20
N LEU A 18 4.76 -3.33 -7.89
CA LEU A 18 5.40 -4.44 -8.61
C LEU A 18 6.93 -4.49 -8.48
N LEU A 19 7.53 -3.90 -7.45
CA LEU A 19 8.96 -4.02 -7.19
C LEU A 19 9.40 -5.49 -7.11
N ASP A 20 8.56 -6.35 -6.55
CA ASP A 20 8.80 -7.78 -6.42
C ASP A 20 8.87 -8.52 -7.77
N GLN A 21 8.29 -7.96 -8.83
CA GLN A 21 8.24 -8.57 -10.16
C GLN A 21 9.22 -7.95 -11.16
N MET A 22 9.86 -6.84 -10.83
CA MET A 22 10.81 -6.16 -11.73
C MET A 22 12.25 -6.56 -11.44
N ASP A 23 13.02 -6.78 -12.49
CA ASP A 23 14.42 -7.22 -12.38
C ASP A 23 15.38 -6.07 -12.06
N SER A 24 15.02 -4.84 -12.44
CA SER A 24 15.86 -3.66 -12.33
C SER A 24 15.17 -2.57 -11.51
N TYR A 25 15.94 -1.99 -10.58
CA TYR A 25 15.48 -0.82 -9.82
C TYR A 25 15.18 0.37 -10.74
N GLU A 26 16.00 0.58 -11.75
CA GLU A 26 15.85 1.68 -12.72
C GLU A 26 14.55 1.55 -13.51
N GLU A 27 14.20 0.35 -13.97
CA GLU A 27 12.93 0.09 -14.65
C GLU A 27 11.74 0.34 -13.73
N TRP A 28 11.83 -0.12 -12.48
CA TRP A 28 10.82 0.13 -11.49
C TRP A 28 10.65 1.62 -11.21
N LEU A 29 11.75 2.37 -11.09
CA LEU A 29 11.73 3.80 -10.84
C LEU A 29 11.05 4.57 -11.98
N VAL A 30 11.32 4.19 -13.23
CA VAL A 30 10.62 4.76 -14.40
C VAL A 30 9.13 4.48 -14.33
N SER A 31 8.74 3.26 -14.00
CA SER A 31 7.34 2.86 -13.88
C SER A 31 6.61 3.65 -12.80
N VAL A 32 7.16 3.76 -11.59
CA VAL A 32 6.50 4.51 -10.50
C VAL A 32 6.43 6.01 -10.79
N ASN A 33 7.43 6.57 -11.46
CA ASN A 33 7.38 7.97 -11.89
C ASN A 33 6.28 8.20 -12.95
N ASN A 34 6.12 7.29 -13.90
CA ASN A 34 5.04 7.36 -14.89
C ASN A 34 3.66 7.27 -14.26
N ASN A 35 3.52 6.55 -13.15
CA ASN A 35 2.24 6.39 -12.45
C ASN A 35 1.79 7.65 -11.71
N THR A 36 2.65 8.65 -11.54
CA THR A 36 2.31 9.87 -10.78
C THR A 36 1.51 10.90 -11.57
N SER A 37 1.35 10.72 -12.89
CA SER A 37 0.70 11.70 -13.75
C SER A 37 -0.35 11.05 -14.67
N PRO A 38 -1.52 11.70 -14.87
CA PRO A 38 -2.54 11.18 -15.78
C PRO A 38 -2.06 11.13 -17.24
N GLU A 39 -1.04 11.92 -17.62
CA GLU A 39 -0.49 11.92 -18.98
C GLU A 39 0.42 10.72 -19.26
N THR A 40 1.00 10.13 -18.23
CA THR A 40 2.02 9.08 -18.36
C THR A 40 1.64 7.73 -17.76
N VAL A 41 0.61 7.68 -16.91
CA VAL A 41 0.14 6.43 -16.32
C VAL A 41 -0.46 5.53 -17.40
N ASN A 42 -0.24 4.21 -17.28
CA ASN A 42 -0.89 3.23 -18.15
C ASN A 42 -2.43 3.39 -18.04
N PRO A 43 -3.17 3.47 -19.16
CA PRO A 43 -4.62 3.63 -19.15
C PRO A 43 -5.39 2.53 -18.41
N ALA A 44 -4.82 1.35 -18.26
CA ALA A 44 -5.40 0.25 -17.47
C ALA A 44 -5.18 0.41 -15.96
N TRP A 45 -4.41 1.41 -15.55
CA TRP A 45 -4.05 1.70 -14.18
C TRP A 45 -4.68 3.02 -13.71
N VAL A 46 -4.29 3.50 -12.54
CA VAL A 46 -4.73 4.80 -12.00
C VAL A 46 -3.53 5.58 -11.50
N VAL A 47 -3.68 6.90 -11.40
CA VAL A 47 -2.64 7.75 -10.82
C VAL A 47 -2.31 7.24 -9.42
N THR A 48 -1.02 6.97 -9.19
CA THR A 48 -0.52 6.35 -7.98
C THR A 48 0.78 7.00 -7.55
N ASP A 49 0.86 7.40 -6.30
CA ASP A 49 2.10 7.85 -5.66
C ASP A 49 2.67 6.72 -4.81
N THR A 50 3.99 6.56 -4.81
CA THR A 50 4.69 5.54 -4.05
C THR A 50 5.70 6.21 -3.13
N PHE A 51 5.69 5.81 -1.85
CA PHE A 51 6.53 6.42 -0.82
C PHE A 51 7.39 5.38 -0.13
N PHE A 52 8.64 5.74 0.15
CA PHE A 52 9.46 5.00 1.10
C PHE A 52 9.26 5.55 2.51
N ALA A 53 9.15 4.67 3.48
CA ALA A 53 9.34 5.01 4.87
C ALA A 53 10.80 4.78 5.25
N VAL A 54 11.45 5.82 5.75
CA VAL A 54 12.88 5.81 6.09
C VAL A 54 13.03 6.16 7.56
N ASN A 55 13.81 5.36 8.30
CA ASN A 55 14.07 5.63 9.70
C ASN A 55 15.18 6.69 9.90
N GLU A 56 15.50 7.01 11.16
CA GLU A 56 16.52 8.00 11.52
C GLU A 56 17.91 7.65 10.98
N ASP A 57 18.21 6.37 10.78
CA ASP A 57 19.49 5.89 10.25
C ASP A 57 19.56 5.94 8.71
N GLY A 58 18.50 6.43 8.05
CA GLY A 58 18.41 6.46 6.58
C GLY A 58 18.07 5.13 5.95
N ARG A 59 17.63 4.15 6.75
CA ARG A 59 17.26 2.81 6.25
C ARG A 59 15.80 2.79 5.80
N ILE A 60 15.54 2.22 4.62
CA ILE A 60 14.17 1.99 4.15
C ILE A 60 13.54 0.89 5.00
N VAL A 61 12.52 1.24 5.76
CA VAL A 61 11.79 0.33 6.66
C VAL A 61 10.44 -0.09 6.11
N GLY A 62 9.91 0.64 5.14
CA GLY A 62 8.63 0.31 4.52
C GLY A 62 8.42 1.00 3.18
N ILE A 63 7.40 0.53 2.48
CA ILE A 63 6.88 1.14 1.24
C ILE A 63 5.36 1.21 1.39
N ILE A 64 4.78 2.31 0.94
CA ILE A 64 3.33 2.52 0.90
C ILE A 64 2.95 3.28 -0.37
N ASP A 65 1.84 2.91 -0.98
CA ASP A 65 1.31 3.61 -2.15
C ASP A 65 -0.01 4.33 -1.85
N LEU A 66 -0.35 5.27 -2.72
CA LEU A 66 -1.63 5.96 -2.72
C LEU A 66 -2.19 5.97 -4.14
N ARG A 67 -3.28 5.23 -4.37
CA ARG A 67 -4.07 5.28 -5.60
C ARG A 67 -5.13 6.35 -5.43
N HIS A 68 -5.08 7.36 -6.30
CA HIS A 68 -5.97 8.52 -6.19
C HIS A 68 -7.43 8.20 -6.51
N THR A 69 -7.65 7.22 -7.37
CA THR A 69 -8.98 6.72 -7.76
C THR A 69 -8.96 5.20 -7.82
N LEU A 70 -10.13 4.58 -7.94
CA LEU A 70 -10.26 3.15 -8.17
C LEU A 70 -11.00 2.95 -9.50
N ASN A 71 -10.49 2.01 -10.30
CA ASN A 71 -11.20 1.50 -11.48
C ASN A 71 -11.82 0.13 -11.13
N ASP A 72 -12.54 -0.48 -12.08
CA ASP A 72 -13.21 -1.76 -11.85
C ASP A 72 -12.25 -2.86 -11.38
N PHE A 73 -11.05 -2.90 -11.94
CA PHE A 73 -10.02 -3.87 -11.56
C PHE A 73 -9.51 -3.65 -10.12
N LEU A 74 -9.42 -2.41 -9.67
CA LEU A 74 -8.83 -2.04 -8.38
C LEU A 74 -9.85 -1.95 -7.23
N GLN A 75 -11.13 -2.16 -7.48
CA GLN A 75 -12.17 -2.03 -6.45
C GLN A 75 -11.94 -2.91 -5.23
N ASP A 76 -11.38 -4.09 -5.41
CA ASP A 76 -11.09 -5.01 -4.31
C ASP A 76 -9.67 -4.85 -3.73
N PHE A 77 -8.86 -3.96 -4.29
CA PHE A 77 -7.52 -3.64 -3.78
C PHE A 77 -7.50 -2.42 -2.86
N GLY A 78 -8.42 -1.49 -3.05
CA GLY A 78 -8.47 -0.24 -2.30
C GLY A 78 -7.47 0.80 -2.77
N ASN A 79 -7.39 1.91 -2.02
CA ASN A 79 -6.57 3.07 -2.37
C ASN A 79 -5.10 2.94 -1.98
N SER A 80 -4.74 1.98 -1.13
CA SER A 80 -3.37 1.85 -0.64
C SER A 80 -3.02 0.40 -0.31
N GLY A 81 -1.79 0.03 -0.58
CA GLY A 81 -1.12 -1.13 -0.03
C GLY A 81 0.14 -0.68 0.71
N TYR A 82 0.65 -1.51 1.59
CA TYR A 82 1.89 -1.23 2.31
C TYR A 82 2.59 -2.51 2.73
N SER A 83 3.90 -2.38 2.93
CA SER A 83 4.75 -3.42 3.48
C SER A 83 5.78 -2.83 4.42
N VAL A 84 6.23 -3.63 5.37
CA VAL A 84 7.29 -3.26 6.32
C VAL A 84 8.43 -4.24 6.17
N ARG A 85 9.67 -3.74 6.17
CA ARG A 85 10.87 -4.57 6.15
C ARG A 85 10.76 -5.66 7.23
N PRO A 86 10.99 -6.94 6.92
CA PRO A 86 10.78 -8.03 7.87
C PRO A 86 11.45 -7.83 9.24
N THR A 87 12.70 -7.37 9.27
CA THR A 87 13.43 -7.13 10.52
C THR A 87 12.96 -5.90 11.29
N GLU A 88 12.10 -5.08 10.69
CA GLU A 88 11.54 -3.87 11.29
C GLU A 88 10.05 -4.00 11.66
N ARG A 89 9.49 -5.19 11.53
CA ARG A 89 8.11 -5.48 11.90
C ARG A 89 7.87 -5.37 13.40
N ARG A 90 6.61 -5.13 13.79
CA ARG A 90 6.16 -4.99 15.19
C ARG A 90 6.76 -3.80 15.94
N LYS A 91 7.15 -2.75 15.21
CA LYS A 91 7.64 -1.49 15.77
C LYS A 91 6.68 -0.32 15.54
N GLY A 92 5.50 -0.58 14.96
CA GLY A 92 4.49 0.44 14.70
C GLY A 92 4.67 1.22 13.39
N TYR A 93 5.59 0.84 12.52
CA TYR A 93 5.84 1.55 11.27
C TYR A 93 4.64 1.56 10.34
N ALA A 94 3.94 0.43 10.15
CA ALA A 94 2.77 0.38 9.28
C ALA A 94 1.68 1.35 9.74
N THR A 95 1.41 1.41 11.03
CA THR A 95 0.43 2.33 11.61
C THR A 95 0.82 3.78 11.37
N GLU A 96 2.10 4.13 11.54
CA GLU A 96 2.60 5.48 11.31
C GLU A 96 2.62 5.84 9.83
N MET A 97 3.01 4.91 8.96
CA MET A 97 2.97 5.11 7.51
C MET A 97 1.56 5.44 7.03
N LEU A 98 0.57 4.68 7.48
CA LEU A 98 -0.82 4.92 7.09
C LEU A 98 -1.35 6.23 7.69
N ARG A 99 -0.95 6.57 8.91
CA ARG A 99 -1.27 7.86 9.52
C ARG A 99 -0.78 9.03 8.65
N GLN A 100 0.47 8.98 8.22
CA GLN A 100 1.04 10.01 7.35
C GLN A 100 0.39 10.02 5.97
N LEU A 101 0.06 8.85 5.42
CA LEU A 101 -0.62 8.75 4.13
C LEU A 101 -2.00 9.42 4.15
N LYS A 102 -2.71 9.37 5.28
CA LYS A 102 -3.98 10.08 5.42
C LYS A 102 -3.82 11.59 5.22
N ASP A 103 -2.74 12.17 5.75
CA ASP A 103 -2.46 13.60 5.55
C ASP A 103 -2.15 13.90 4.08
N VAL A 104 -1.39 13.06 3.41
CA VAL A 104 -1.10 13.18 1.97
C VAL A 104 -2.38 13.08 1.13
N ALA A 105 -3.22 12.09 1.42
CA ALA A 105 -4.49 11.89 0.72
C ALA A 105 -5.44 13.08 0.91
N LYS A 106 -5.51 13.59 2.11
CA LYS A 106 -6.30 14.79 2.44
C LYS A 106 -5.84 16.02 1.67
N GLN A 107 -4.53 16.23 1.60
CA GLN A 107 -3.93 17.34 0.81
C GLN A 107 -4.20 17.17 -0.69
N ALA A 108 -4.33 15.94 -1.18
CA ALA A 108 -4.69 15.63 -2.56
C ALA A 108 -6.20 15.81 -2.85
N GLY A 109 -6.99 16.20 -1.86
CA GLY A 109 -8.43 16.43 -1.99
C GLY A 109 -9.30 15.19 -1.81
N MET A 110 -8.72 14.09 -1.35
CA MET A 110 -9.49 12.87 -1.06
C MET A 110 -10.26 13.04 0.25
N THR A 111 -11.44 12.44 0.34
CA THR A 111 -12.31 12.51 1.52
C THR A 111 -12.34 11.21 2.31
N GLU A 112 -11.90 10.11 1.70
CA GLU A 112 -11.85 8.80 2.32
C GLU A 112 -10.80 7.93 1.67
N LEU A 113 -10.33 6.91 2.40
CA LEU A 113 -9.49 5.84 1.89
C LEU A 113 -10.21 4.50 2.04
N HIS A 114 -10.23 3.73 0.97
CA HIS A 114 -10.66 2.33 0.99
C HIS A 114 -9.44 1.44 1.17
N MET A 115 -9.46 0.58 2.19
CA MET A 115 -8.34 -0.28 2.55
C MET A 115 -8.80 -1.73 2.59
N ALA A 116 -8.23 -2.56 1.71
CA ALA A 116 -8.54 -3.99 1.66
C ALA A 116 -7.48 -4.81 2.40
N THR A 117 -7.92 -5.82 3.13
CA THR A 117 -7.00 -6.80 3.73
C THR A 117 -7.69 -8.14 3.92
N PHE A 118 -6.91 -9.22 3.93
CA PHE A 118 -7.40 -10.52 4.35
C PHE A 118 -7.79 -10.49 5.83
N GLN A 119 -8.88 -11.17 6.18
CA GLN A 119 -9.38 -11.19 7.57
C GLN A 119 -8.42 -11.87 8.54
N ASP A 120 -7.60 -12.81 8.07
CA ASP A 120 -6.58 -13.48 8.87
C ASP A 120 -5.26 -12.67 9.01
N ASN A 121 -5.12 -11.58 8.27
CA ASN A 121 -3.99 -10.66 8.43
C ASN A 121 -4.22 -9.71 9.60
N VAL A 122 -4.05 -10.23 10.80
CA VAL A 122 -4.32 -9.51 12.06
C VAL A 122 -3.53 -8.20 12.17
N ALA A 123 -2.27 -8.19 11.74
CA ALA A 123 -1.42 -7.01 11.79
C ALA A 123 -1.99 -5.87 10.91
N SER A 124 -2.42 -6.20 9.69
CA SER A 124 -3.02 -5.22 8.78
C SER A 124 -4.37 -4.73 9.30
N VAL A 125 -5.22 -5.61 9.81
CA VAL A 125 -6.50 -5.23 10.42
C VAL A 125 -6.28 -4.23 11.55
N LYS A 126 -5.34 -4.50 12.46
CA LYS A 126 -5.01 -3.59 13.57
C LYS A 126 -4.51 -2.23 13.08
N THR A 127 -3.65 -2.22 12.08
CA THR A 127 -3.13 -1.00 11.46
C THR A 127 -4.25 -0.13 10.91
N ILE A 128 -5.17 -0.72 10.16
CA ILE A 128 -6.31 -0.03 9.55
C ILE A 128 -7.27 0.49 10.63
N VAL A 129 -7.64 -0.34 11.59
CA VAL A 129 -8.57 0.04 12.68
C VAL A 129 -7.99 1.15 13.55
N LYS A 130 -6.69 1.09 13.89
CA LYS A 130 -6.01 2.17 14.63
C LYS A 130 -6.02 3.51 13.89
N ASN A 131 -6.12 3.48 12.59
CA ASN A 131 -6.21 4.68 11.74
C ASN A 131 -7.65 5.12 11.45
N GLY A 132 -8.64 4.54 12.13
CA GLY A 132 -10.04 4.92 12.00
C GLY A 132 -10.81 4.10 10.98
N GLY A 133 -10.27 2.99 10.51
CA GLY A 133 -10.92 2.11 9.54
C GLY A 133 -12.17 1.44 10.11
N VAL A 134 -13.27 1.53 9.37
CA VAL A 134 -14.57 0.92 9.69
C VAL A 134 -14.89 -0.11 8.60
N PRO A 135 -15.34 -1.33 8.95
CA PRO A 135 -15.72 -2.33 7.95
C PRO A 135 -16.83 -1.82 7.03
N GLU A 136 -16.65 -2.01 5.71
CA GLU A 136 -17.62 -1.64 4.69
C GLU A 136 -18.28 -2.85 4.07
N ARG A 137 -17.48 -3.81 3.62
CA ARG A 137 -17.99 -5.04 2.98
C ARG A 137 -16.99 -6.18 3.12
N GLU A 138 -17.52 -7.40 3.00
CA GLU A 138 -16.71 -8.61 2.94
C GLU A 138 -16.73 -9.16 1.51
N PHE A 139 -15.62 -9.80 1.12
CA PHE A 139 -15.48 -10.44 -0.17
C PHE A 139 -14.44 -11.56 -0.08
N GLU A 140 -14.34 -12.33 -1.15
CA GLU A 140 -13.32 -13.38 -1.26
C GLU A 140 -12.26 -12.97 -2.28
N ALA A 141 -11.00 -13.10 -1.89
CA ALA A 141 -9.85 -12.85 -2.75
C ALA A 141 -8.87 -14.04 -2.62
N GLU A 142 -8.44 -14.58 -3.75
CA GLU A 142 -7.51 -15.73 -3.78
C GLU A 142 -7.99 -16.92 -2.95
N GLY A 143 -9.31 -17.15 -2.91
CA GLY A 143 -9.93 -18.23 -2.14
C GLY A 143 -9.97 -17.99 -0.62
N LYS A 144 -9.70 -16.78 -0.16
CA LYS A 144 -9.69 -16.42 1.26
C LYS A 144 -10.65 -15.28 1.58
N PRO A 145 -11.23 -15.26 2.81
CA PRO A 145 -12.02 -14.13 3.26
C PRO A 145 -11.19 -12.85 3.36
N ALA A 146 -11.67 -11.79 2.74
CA ALA A 146 -11.11 -10.47 2.78
C ALA A 146 -12.17 -9.45 3.18
N ARG A 147 -11.74 -8.26 3.57
CA ARG A 147 -12.63 -7.18 3.98
C ARG A 147 -12.11 -5.84 3.49
N MET A 148 -13.06 -5.02 3.05
CA MET A 148 -12.83 -3.62 2.75
C MET A 148 -13.19 -2.78 3.97
N TYR A 149 -12.29 -1.87 4.33
CA TYR A 149 -12.51 -0.85 5.35
C TYR A 149 -12.53 0.52 4.70
N VAL A 150 -13.23 1.45 5.31
CA VAL A 150 -13.21 2.86 4.93
C VAL A 150 -12.64 3.68 6.08
N ILE A 151 -11.70 4.55 5.75
CA ILE A 151 -11.14 5.55 6.66
C ILE A 151 -11.63 6.92 6.18
N GLU A 152 -12.37 7.63 7.00
CA GLU A 152 -12.72 9.04 6.73
C GLU A 152 -11.52 9.95 6.97
N LEU A 153 -11.32 10.91 6.07
CA LEU A 153 -10.21 11.86 6.11
C LEU A 153 -10.60 13.24 6.63
#